data_373a79921cd652e91d28356596631ff1
#
_entry.id   373a79921cd652e91d28356596631ff1
#
_cell.length_a   1.000
_cell.length_b   1.000
_cell.length_c   1.000
_cell.angle_alpha   90.00
_cell.angle_beta   90.00
_cell.angle_gamma   90.00
#
_symmetry.space_group_name_H-M   'P 1'
#
loop_
_entity.id
_entity.type
_entity.pdbx_description
1 polymer ?
#
loop_
_entity_poly.entity_id
_entity_poly.type
_entity_poly.pdbx_seq_one_letter_code
_entity_poly.pdbx_strand_id
1 'polypeptide(L)'
;MELSFRLPNKKEVLVKELLFKDLRNFSLYRDSTLTGAIKFLESFICTKNLNIVEKFLTLLILREKCIGEKIGVNSKKGIVNIDLEYIRNNIGTFEDIREEITIDNIKCVLNYPSKFNIGDTDFVFSLIESIELEEEKILIPSLSDDEYKAVINKLPKEIYSYLEQFINKNKVHFEVTAFKKREKLDIKKIELNVLNSSFPSFIVHIFNCITDVEYRELLFVLCKRVVDVSFLINSTYLEIQDFYKLYSDETIKENES
;
A
#
# COMPACT_ATOMS: atom_id res chain seq x y z
N MET A 1 -3.85 -10.59 15.70
CA MET A 1 -4.50 -9.52 16.50
C MET A 1 -5.07 -8.48 15.54
N GLU A 2 -6.01 -7.64 15.99
CA GLU A 2 -6.47 -6.51 15.19
C GLU A 2 -5.89 -5.22 15.76
N LEU A 3 -5.47 -4.34 14.87
CA LEU A 3 -4.91 -3.03 15.20
C LEU A 3 -5.90 -1.96 14.72
N SER A 4 -6.18 -0.97 15.56
CA SER A 4 -6.98 0.20 15.21
C SER A 4 -6.11 1.45 15.25
N PHE A 5 -6.27 2.32 14.24
CA PHE A 5 -5.60 3.61 14.19
C PHE A 5 -6.41 4.62 13.39
N ARG A 6 -6.04 5.88 13.51
CA ARG A 6 -6.72 6.98 12.83
C ARG A 6 -5.85 7.54 11.70
N LEU A 7 -6.43 7.65 10.51
CA LEU A 7 -5.80 8.31 9.36
C LEU A 7 -5.76 9.84 9.53
N PRO A 8 -4.94 10.56 8.74
CA PRO A 8 -4.87 12.03 8.76
C PRO A 8 -6.23 12.73 8.58
N ASN A 9 -7.11 12.17 7.75
CA ASN A 9 -8.49 12.62 7.56
C ASN A 9 -9.44 12.26 8.72
N LYS A 10 -8.92 11.81 9.86
CA LYS A 10 -9.63 11.40 11.08
C LYS A 10 -10.48 10.13 10.94
N LYS A 11 -10.46 9.43 9.82
CA LYS A 11 -11.14 8.15 9.62
C LYS A 11 -10.46 7.06 10.45
N GLU A 12 -11.25 6.31 11.21
CA GLU A 12 -10.74 5.16 11.96
C GLU A 12 -10.64 3.94 11.05
N VAL A 13 -9.52 3.24 11.13
CA VAL A 13 -9.23 2.08 10.31
C VAL A 13 -8.86 0.91 11.20
N LEU A 14 -9.44 -0.24 10.89
CA LEU A 14 -9.18 -1.52 11.53
C LEU A 14 -8.43 -2.41 10.54
N VAL A 15 -7.32 -3.00 10.99
CA VAL A 15 -6.49 -3.92 10.21
C VAL A 15 -6.15 -5.16 11.01
N LYS A 16 -5.90 -6.26 10.31
CA LYS A 16 -5.25 -7.43 10.91
C LYS A 16 -3.76 -7.17 11.02
N GLU A 17 -3.16 -7.62 12.09
CA GLU A 17 -1.72 -7.58 12.27
C GLU A 17 -1.03 -8.48 11.24
N LEU A 18 0.07 -7.99 10.67
CA LEU A 18 0.89 -8.72 9.72
C LEU A 18 1.96 -9.50 10.49
N LEU A 19 1.84 -10.82 10.53
CA LEU A 19 2.72 -11.70 11.27
C LEU A 19 3.88 -12.22 10.40
N PHE A 20 4.90 -12.76 11.04
CA PHE A 20 6.09 -13.28 10.36
C PHE A 20 5.75 -14.36 9.31
N LYS A 21 4.81 -15.26 9.62
CA LYS A 21 4.29 -16.25 8.64
C LYS A 21 3.66 -15.62 7.41
N ASP A 22 3.03 -14.46 7.57
CA ASP A 22 2.34 -13.78 6.47
C ASP A 22 3.34 -13.15 5.49
N LEU A 23 4.53 -12.75 5.96
CA LEU A 23 5.60 -12.27 5.08
C LEU A 23 6.12 -13.37 4.16
N ARG A 24 6.19 -14.61 4.65
CA ARG A 24 6.50 -15.76 3.79
C ARG A 24 5.43 -15.96 2.72
N ASN A 25 4.16 -15.94 3.12
CA ASN A 25 3.05 -16.05 2.18
C ASN A 25 3.08 -14.91 1.16
N PHE A 26 3.34 -13.68 1.60
CA PHE A 26 3.48 -12.53 0.73
C PHE A 26 4.60 -12.72 -0.31
N SER A 27 5.76 -13.27 0.06
CA SER A 27 6.84 -13.52 -0.89
C SER A 27 6.42 -14.44 -2.03
N LEU A 28 5.60 -15.46 -1.74
CA LEU A 28 5.06 -16.37 -2.75
C LEU A 28 4.07 -15.67 -3.70
N TYR A 29 3.18 -14.81 -3.17
CA TYR A 29 2.26 -14.02 -3.99
C TYR A 29 2.98 -13.00 -4.85
N ARG A 30 3.98 -12.30 -4.30
CA ARG A 30 4.82 -11.34 -5.02
C ARG A 30 5.48 -11.96 -6.24
N ASP A 31 6.03 -13.17 -6.07
CA ASP A 31 6.75 -13.86 -7.13
C ASP A 31 5.80 -14.45 -8.20
N SER A 32 4.48 -14.49 -7.92
CA SER A 32 3.47 -14.99 -8.87
C SER A 32 2.87 -13.86 -9.72
N THR A 33 2.16 -12.91 -9.12
CA THR A 33 1.50 -11.81 -9.82
C THR A 33 1.37 -10.56 -8.96
N LEU A 34 1.49 -9.37 -9.58
CA LEU A 34 1.27 -8.09 -8.93
C LEU A 34 -0.15 -8.01 -8.30
N THR A 35 -1.15 -8.44 -9.05
CA THR A 35 -2.56 -8.48 -8.59
C THR A 35 -2.72 -9.36 -7.35
N GLY A 36 -2.10 -10.53 -7.33
CA GLY A 36 -2.12 -11.44 -6.18
C GLY A 36 -1.49 -10.81 -4.95
N ALA A 37 -0.33 -10.17 -5.10
CA ALA A 37 0.36 -9.49 -4.02
C ALA A 37 -0.46 -8.32 -3.43
N ILE A 38 -1.06 -7.49 -4.27
CA ILE A 38 -1.90 -6.38 -3.82
C ILE A 38 -3.16 -6.90 -3.10
N LYS A 39 -3.86 -7.89 -3.65
CA LYS A 39 -5.03 -8.49 -2.98
C LYS A 39 -4.67 -9.12 -1.65
N PHE A 40 -3.51 -9.75 -1.56
CA PHE A 40 -3.01 -10.29 -0.29
C PHE A 40 -2.83 -9.18 0.75
N LEU A 41 -2.16 -8.08 0.40
CA LEU A 41 -2.00 -6.94 1.31
C LEU A 41 -3.34 -6.30 1.69
N GLU A 42 -4.26 -6.11 0.73
CA GLU A 42 -5.59 -5.58 1.00
C GLU A 42 -6.41 -6.48 1.94
N SER A 43 -6.16 -7.79 1.99
CA SER A 43 -6.85 -8.72 2.89
C SER A 43 -6.60 -8.46 4.38
N PHE A 44 -5.58 -7.68 4.72
CA PHE A 44 -5.31 -7.23 6.08
C PHE A 44 -6.15 -6.01 6.48
N ILE A 45 -6.74 -5.29 5.52
CA ILE A 45 -7.60 -4.13 5.79
C ILE A 45 -9.02 -4.62 6.07
N CYS A 46 -9.49 -4.46 7.31
CA CYS A 46 -10.84 -4.87 7.73
C CYS A 46 -11.89 -3.79 7.43
N THR A 47 -11.49 -2.52 7.44
CA THR A 47 -12.38 -1.39 7.17
C THR A 47 -12.77 -1.35 5.71
N LYS A 48 -14.08 -1.30 5.45
CA LYS A 48 -14.65 -1.19 4.10
C LYS A 48 -14.67 0.27 3.62
N ASN A 49 -14.89 0.46 2.32
CA ASN A 49 -15.11 1.78 1.70
C ASN A 49 -13.93 2.75 1.88
N LEU A 50 -12.71 2.23 1.78
CA LEU A 50 -11.51 3.03 1.68
C LEU A 50 -11.17 3.29 0.21
N ASN A 51 -10.83 4.54 -0.11
CA ASN A 51 -10.24 4.86 -1.40
C ASN A 51 -8.76 4.44 -1.45
N ILE A 52 -8.13 4.52 -2.62
CA ILE A 52 -6.74 4.05 -2.82
C ILE A 52 -5.71 4.77 -1.94
N VAL A 53 -5.92 6.04 -1.63
CA VAL A 53 -4.98 6.80 -0.79
C VAL A 53 -5.15 6.41 0.67
N GLU A 54 -6.38 6.25 1.14
CA GLU A 54 -6.67 5.73 2.48
C GLU A 54 -6.11 4.31 2.65
N LYS A 55 -6.28 3.44 1.65
CA LYS A 55 -5.69 2.10 1.64
C LYS A 55 -4.17 2.15 1.70
N PHE A 56 -3.56 3.01 0.89
CA PHE A 56 -2.11 3.16 0.89
C PHE A 56 -1.58 3.63 2.24
N LEU A 57 -2.16 4.68 2.83
CA LEU A 57 -1.81 5.14 4.17
C LEU A 57 -1.99 4.04 5.22
N THR A 58 -3.07 3.28 5.12
CA THR A 58 -3.33 2.12 5.98
C THR A 58 -2.23 1.08 5.87
N LEU A 59 -1.81 0.75 4.65
CA LEU A 59 -0.72 -0.20 4.40
C LEU A 59 0.64 0.34 4.88
N LEU A 60 0.92 1.65 4.74
CA LEU A 60 2.13 2.25 5.29
C LEU A 60 2.20 2.09 6.81
N ILE A 61 1.11 2.43 7.51
CA ILE A 61 1.05 2.30 8.97
C ILE A 61 1.16 0.84 9.41
N LEU A 62 0.48 -0.08 8.71
CA LEU A 62 0.60 -1.51 8.96
C LEU A 62 2.06 -1.99 8.82
N ARG A 63 2.73 -1.54 7.77
CA ARG A 63 4.14 -1.87 7.53
C ARG A 63 5.04 -1.30 8.64
N GLU A 64 4.85 -0.03 9.04
CA GLU A 64 5.59 0.60 10.14
C GLU A 64 5.46 -0.21 11.44
N LYS A 65 4.23 -0.62 11.78
CA LYS A 65 3.92 -1.32 13.03
C LYS A 65 4.41 -2.76 13.07
N CYS A 66 4.39 -3.48 11.94
CA CYS A 66 4.69 -4.91 11.92
C CYS A 66 6.08 -5.25 11.38
N ILE A 67 6.69 -4.35 10.58
CA ILE A 67 7.97 -4.61 9.90
C ILE A 67 9.02 -3.56 10.29
N GLY A 68 8.61 -2.31 10.54
CA GLY A 68 9.47 -1.19 10.89
C GLY A 68 9.39 -0.03 9.88
N GLU A 69 9.96 1.10 10.26
CA GLU A 69 9.81 2.40 9.56
C GLU A 69 10.74 2.56 8.35
N LYS A 70 11.83 1.79 8.27
CA LYS A 70 12.88 1.98 7.26
C LYS A 70 12.84 0.90 6.21
N ILE A 71 12.96 1.31 4.94
CA ILE A 71 13.08 0.41 3.81
C ILE A 71 14.48 0.57 3.22
N GLY A 72 15.22 -0.54 3.14
CA GLY A 72 16.48 -0.58 2.41
C GLY A 72 16.22 -0.92 0.94
N VAL A 73 16.57 -0.02 0.03
CA VAL A 73 16.50 -0.27 -1.41
C VAL A 73 17.91 -0.38 -1.97
N ASN A 74 18.20 -1.51 -2.61
CA ASN A 74 19.46 -1.68 -3.30
C ASN A 74 19.51 -0.78 -4.55
N SER A 75 20.49 0.10 -4.61
CA SER A 75 20.78 0.94 -5.77
C SER A 75 22.17 0.66 -6.31
N LYS A 76 22.45 1.10 -7.54
CA LYS A 76 23.82 1.03 -8.12
C LYS A 76 24.89 1.72 -7.27
N LYS A 77 24.50 2.60 -6.34
CA LYS A 77 25.38 3.37 -5.44
C LYS A 77 25.38 2.87 -3.99
N GLY A 78 24.73 1.74 -3.72
CA GLY A 78 24.61 1.14 -2.39
C GLY A 78 23.16 1.10 -1.88
N ILE A 79 23.00 0.73 -0.61
CA ILE A 79 21.67 0.66 0.03
C ILE A 79 21.18 2.07 0.33
N VAL A 80 20.01 2.37 -0.17
CA VAL A 80 19.28 3.61 0.05
C VAL A 80 18.16 3.32 1.05
N ASN A 81 18.12 4.03 2.17
CA ASN A 81 17.06 3.88 3.14
C ASN A 81 15.95 4.91 2.85
N ILE A 82 14.73 4.42 2.72
CA ILE A 82 13.51 5.23 2.59
C ILE A 82 12.84 5.24 3.97
N ASP A 83 12.52 6.43 4.45
CA ASP A 83 11.79 6.62 5.69
C ASP A 83 10.30 6.73 5.40
N LEU A 84 9.50 5.81 5.94
CA LEU A 84 8.05 5.76 5.73
C LEU A 84 7.32 6.87 6.47
N GLU A 85 7.82 7.29 7.63
CA GLU A 85 7.26 8.42 8.36
C GLU A 85 7.34 9.69 7.52
N TYR A 86 8.46 9.89 6.81
CA TYR A 86 8.60 11.00 5.89
C TYR A 86 7.56 10.94 4.77
N ILE A 87 7.33 9.77 4.16
CA ILE A 87 6.29 9.60 3.13
C ILE A 87 4.92 9.95 3.71
N ARG A 88 4.56 9.38 4.87
CA ARG A 88 3.28 9.60 5.52
C ARG A 88 3.02 11.08 5.82
N ASN A 89 4.03 11.79 6.34
CA ASN A 89 3.91 13.19 6.72
C ASN A 89 3.84 14.13 5.49
N ASN A 90 4.36 13.71 4.34
CA ASN A 90 4.36 14.51 3.11
C ASN A 90 3.18 14.22 2.15
N ILE A 91 2.35 13.22 2.43
CA ILE A 91 1.13 12.97 1.64
C ILE A 91 0.10 14.11 1.81
N GLY A 92 0.29 14.99 2.79
CA GLY A 92 -0.57 16.15 3.03
C GLY A 92 -1.88 15.80 3.74
N THR A 93 -2.65 16.82 4.06
CA THR A 93 -4.03 16.67 4.53
C THR A 93 -4.89 16.25 3.36
N PHE A 94 -5.35 15.04 3.43
CA PHE A 94 -6.18 14.40 2.45
C PHE A 94 -7.61 14.90 2.60
N GLU A 95 -8.02 15.81 1.76
CA GLU A 95 -9.41 16.25 1.72
C GLU A 95 -10.22 15.28 0.85
N ASP A 96 -11.50 15.13 1.15
CA ASP A 96 -12.43 14.33 0.36
C ASP A 96 -12.64 15.06 -0.98
N ILE A 97 -12.00 14.56 -2.04
CA ILE A 97 -11.99 15.20 -3.35
C ILE A 97 -13.19 14.67 -4.12
N ARG A 98 -14.32 15.24 -3.84
CA ARG A 98 -15.55 14.95 -4.54
C ARG A 98 -15.83 16.07 -5.52
N GLU A 99 -15.90 15.75 -6.81
CA GLU A 99 -16.20 16.71 -7.87
C GLU A 99 -17.44 16.25 -8.65
N GLU A 100 -18.41 17.13 -8.79
CA GLU A 100 -19.61 16.88 -9.59
C GLU A 100 -19.45 17.51 -10.97
N ILE A 101 -19.66 16.73 -12.01
CA ILE A 101 -19.67 17.19 -13.40
C ILE A 101 -21.00 16.82 -14.04
N THR A 102 -21.46 17.68 -14.94
CA THR A 102 -22.66 17.41 -15.75
C THR A 102 -22.29 17.48 -17.22
N ILE A 103 -22.61 16.40 -17.94
CA ILE A 103 -22.38 16.29 -19.37
C ILE A 103 -23.72 15.90 -19.99
N ASP A 104 -24.26 16.77 -20.84
CA ASP A 104 -25.65 16.69 -21.34
C ASP A 104 -26.62 16.60 -20.15
N ASN A 105 -27.34 15.49 -20.02
CA ASN A 105 -28.30 15.23 -18.93
C ASN A 105 -27.74 14.22 -17.90
N ILE A 106 -26.46 13.88 -17.99
CA ILE A 106 -25.81 12.92 -17.12
C ILE A 106 -25.00 13.68 -16.06
N LYS A 107 -25.35 13.50 -14.77
CA LYS A 107 -24.58 14.02 -13.67
C LYS A 107 -23.65 12.91 -13.16
N CYS A 108 -22.34 13.16 -13.16
CA CYS A 108 -21.33 12.24 -12.64
C CYS A 108 -20.68 12.81 -11.40
N VAL A 109 -20.47 11.98 -10.38
CA VAL A 109 -19.69 12.30 -9.21
C VAL A 109 -18.34 11.59 -9.34
N LEU A 110 -17.26 12.37 -9.32
CA LEU A 110 -15.90 11.89 -9.40
C LEU A 110 -15.28 11.84 -8.01
N ASN A 111 -14.50 10.79 -7.73
CA ASN A 111 -13.78 10.61 -6.49
C ASN A 111 -12.56 9.71 -6.71
N TYR A 112 -11.68 9.58 -5.71
CA TYR A 112 -10.63 8.57 -5.76
C TYR A 112 -11.23 7.16 -5.81
N PRO A 113 -10.70 6.28 -6.70
CA PRO A 113 -11.19 4.92 -6.80
C PRO A 113 -10.85 4.12 -5.54
N SER A 114 -11.61 3.05 -5.33
CA SER A 114 -11.34 2.08 -4.27
C SER A 114 -10.34 1.00 -4.67
N LYS A 115 -10.02 0.87 -5.96
CA LYS A 115 -9.11 -0.14 -6.52
C LYS A 115 -7.83 0.51 -7.03
N PHE A 116 -6.68 -0.14 -6.81
CA PHE A 116 -5.41 0.28 -7.38
C PHE A 116 -5.36 0.03 -8.89
N ASN A 117 -4.66 0.91 -9.61
CA ASN A 117 -4.42 0.75 -11.04
C ASN A 117 -3.35 -0.34 -11.28
N ILE A 118 -3.80 -1.54 -11.62
CA ILE A 118 -2.91 -2.66 -11.95
C ILE A 118 -2.65 -2.82 -13.45
N GLY A 119 -2.93 -1.78 -14.23
CA GLY A 119 -2.76 -1.78 -15.69
C GLY A 119 -4.05 -2.01 -16.48
N ASP A 120 -5.21 -1.93 -15.82
CA ASP A 120 -6.50 -2.04 -16.49
C ASP A 120 -6.75 -0.81 -17.37
N THR A 121 -7.12 -1.04 -18.63
CA THR A 121 -7.44 0.02 -19.60
C THR A 121 -8.62 0.89 -19.16
N ASP A 122 -9.54 0.29 -18.41
CA ASP A 122 -10.77 0.94 -17.95
C ASP A 122 -10.61 1.59 -16.56
N PHE A 123 -9.39 1.60 -16.00
CA PHE A 123 -9.14 2.17 -14.67
C PHE A 123 -9.64 3.62 -14.56
N VAL A 124 -9.51 4.41 -15.61
CA VAL A 124 -9.94 5.82 -15.63
C VAL A 124 -11.41 5.99 -15.23
N PHE A 125 -12.26 5.05 -15.58
CA PHE A 125 -13.69 5.08 -15.21
C PHE A 125 -13.94 4.70 -13.75
N SER A 126 -12.99 4.06 -13.10
CA SER A 126 -13.10 3.77 -11.65
C SER A 126 -13.06 5.03 -10.77
N LEU A 127 -12.72 6.19 -11.37
CA LEU A 127 -12.83 7.51 -10.75
C LEU A 127 -14.27 7.99 -10.61
N ILE A 128 -15.22 7.38 -11.35
CA ILE A 128 -16.63 7.72 -11.26
C ILE A 128 -17.24 6.96 -10.06
N GLU A 129 -17.64 7.70 -9.04
CA GLU A 129 -18.32 7.13 -7.87
C GLU A 129 -19.78 6.80 -8.18
N SER A 130 -20.49 7.74 -8.85
CA SER A 130 -21.88 7.54 -9.22
C SER A 130 -22.24 8.34 -10.47
N ILE A 131 -23.27 7.85 -11.15
CA ILE A 131 -23.92 8.48 -12.30
C ILE A 131 -25.39 8.68 -11.95
N GLU A 132 -25.92 9.86 -12.25
CA GLU A 132 -27.33 10.18 -12.11
C GLU A 132 -27.90 10.52 -13.49
N LEU A 133 -28.90 9.77 -13.92
CA LEU A 133 -29.60 9.91 -15.17
C LEU A 133 -31.12 9.87 -14.89
N GLU A 134 -31.87 10.89 -15.33
CA GLU A 134 -33.35 10.92 -15.19
C GLU A 134 -33.83 10.63 -13.74
N GLU A 135 -33.15 11.18 -12.72
CA GLU A 135 -33.39 10.98 -11.28
C GLU A 135 -33.01 9.58 -10.74
N GLU A 136 -32.53 8.68 -11.58
CA GLU A 136 -31.98 7.39 -11.15
C GLU A 136 -30.48 7.51 -10.85
N LYS A 137 -30.09 7.17 -9.63
CA LYS A 137 -28.68 7.19 -9.19
C LYS A 137 -28.09 5.79 -9.22
N ILE A 138 -27.06 5.63 -10.04
CA ILE A 138 -26.29 4.39 -10.19
C ILE A 138 -24.94 4.55 -9.48
N LEU A 139 -24.64 3.67 -8.52
CA LEU A 139 -23.35 3.61 -7.84
C LEU A 139 -22.41 2.67 -8.62
N ILE A 140 -21.39 3.21 -9.25
CA ILE A 140 -20.45 2.44 -10.08
C ILE A 140 -19.76 1.30 -9.33
N PRO A 141 -19.26 1.49 -8.08
CA PRO A 141 -18.61 0.40 -7.33
C PRO A 141 -19.52 -0.79 -6.96
N SER A 142 -20.85 -0.64 -7.09
CA SER A 142 -21.81 -1.69 -6.75
C SER A 142 -22.24 -2.54 -7.95
N LEU A 143 -21.83 -2.16 -9.17
CA LEU A 143 -22.19 -2.87 -10.39
C LEU A 143 -21.39 -4.15 -10.57
N SER A 144 -22.03 -5.17 -11.16
CA SER A 144 -21.33 -6.33 -11.72
C SER A 144 -20.48 -5.93 -12.93
N ASP A 145 -19.54 -6.76 -13.35
CA ASP A 145 -18.65 -6.46 -14.47
C ASP A 145 -19.42 -6.22 -15.78
N ASP A 146 -20.53 -6.92 -16.01
CA ASP A 146 -21.35 -6.76 -17.21
C ASP A 146 -22.19 -5.48 -17.16
N GLU A 147 -22.79 -5.16 -16.02
CA GLU A 147 -23.50 -3.89 -15.79
C GLU A 147 -22.57 -2.70 -15.91
N TYR A 148 -21.37 -2.81 -15.31
CA TYR A 148 -20.33 -1.78 -15.41
C TYR A 148 -19.99 -1.48 -16.87
N LYS A 149 -19.67 -2.51 -17.67
CA LYS A 149 -19.39 -2.33 -19.10
C LYS A 149 -20.56 -1.70 -19.87
N ALA A 150 -21.78 -2.13 -19.56
CA ALA A 150 -22.98 -1.60 -20.21
C ALA A 150 -23.19 -0.11 -19.90
N VAL A 151 -22.90 0.32 -18.68
CA VAL A 151 -23.00 1.73 -18.27
C VAL A 151 -21.89 2.56 -18.91
N ILE A 152 -20.63 2.12 -18.80
CA ILE A 152 -19.48 2.85 -19.33
C ILE A 152 -19.58 3.06 -20.85
N ASN A 153 -20.03 2.05 -21.59
CA ASN A 153 -20.21 2.15 -23.05
C ASN A 153 -21.29 3.16 -23.48
N LYS A 154 -22.18 3.57 -22.58
CA LYS A 154 -23.21 4.58 -22.84
C LYS A 154 -22.78 5.99 -22.49
N LEU A 155 -21.64 6.16 -21.82
CA LEU A 155 -21.16 7.48 -21.44
C LEU A 155 -20.70 8.29 -22.66
N PRO A 156 -20.97 9.61 -22.69
CA PRO A 156 -20.46 10.51 -23.71
C PRO A 156 -18.91 10.45 -23.75
N LYS A 157 -18.36 10.58 -24.97
CA LYS A 157 -16.88 10.57 -25.14
C LYS A 157 -16.20 11.73 -24.42
N GLU A 158 -16.89 12.81 -24.23
CA GLU A 158 -16.45 14.02 -23.52
C GLU A 158 -16.06 13.72 -22.08
N ILE A 159 -16.62 12.66 -21.47
CA ILE A 159 -16.29 12.24 -20.09
C ILE A 159 -14.78 12.01 -19.89
N TYR A 160 -14.10 11.47 -20.91
CA TYR A 160 -12.67 11.21 -20.85
C TYR A 160 -11.85 12.47 -20.56
N SER A 161 -12.20 13.59 -21.18
CA SER A 161 -11.53 14.87 -20.96
C SER A 161 -11.67 15.34 -19.51
N TYR A 162 -12.85 15.17 -18.92
CA TYR A 162 -13.07 15.52 -17.51
C TYR A 162 -12.34 14.58 -16.56
N LEU A 163 -12.30 13.28 -16.84
CA LEU A 163 -11.56 12.32 -16.05
C LEU A 163 -10.05 12.58 -16.08
N GLU A 164 -9.50 12.93 -17.24
CA GLU A 164 -8.09 13.34 -17.38
C GLU A 164 -7.80 14.64 -16.61
N GLN A 165 -8.67 15.62 -16.68
CA GLN A 165 -8.55 16.86 -15.91
C GLN A 165 -8.62 16.58 -14.42
N PHE A 166 -9.54 15.73 -13.96
CA PHE A 166 -9.64 15.31 -12.56
C PHE A 166 -8.35 14.62 -12.10
N ILE A 167 -7.79 13.68 -12.87
CA ILE A 167 -6.51 13.05 -12.58
C ILE A 167 -5.39 14.10 -12.45
N ASN A 168 -5.31 15.01 -13.42
CA ASN A 168 -4.24 16.01 -13.45
C ASN A 168 -4.32 17.02 -12.30
N LYS A 169 -5.51 17.40 -11.87
CA LYS A 169 -5.76 18.30 -10.76
C LYS A 169 -5.49 17.64 -9.40
N ASN A 170 -5.83 16.35 -9.27
CA ASN A 170 -5.89 15.63 -8.00
C ASN A 170 -4.79 14.57 -7.88
N LYS A 171 -3.66 14.75 -8.55
CA LYS A 171 -2.49 13.88 -8.38
C LYS A 171 -1.96 14.01 -6.96
N VAL A 172 -1.99 12.94 -6.20
CA VAL A 172 -1.27 12.87 -4.94
C VAL A 172 0.17 12.51 -5.25
N HIS A 173 1.05 13.47 -5.03
CA HIS A 173 2.49 13.28 -5.18
C HIS A 173 3.11 13.17 -3.79
N PHE A 174 4.04 12.24 -3.65
CA PHE A 174 4.93 12.27 -2.51
C PHE A 174 6.37 12.06 -2.96
N GLU A 175 7.27 12.76 -2.30
CA GLU A 175 8.68 12.69 -2.55
C GLU A 175 9.30 11.63 -1.66
N VAL A 176 10.10 10.76 -2.23
CA VAL A 176 10.88 9.79 -1.48
C VAL A 176 12.31 10.31 -1.35
N THR A 177 12.73 10.60 -0.12
CA THR A 177 14.11 10.95 0.16
C THR A 177 14.90 9.69 0.52
N ALA A 178 15.92 9.37 -0.24
CA ALA A 178 16.78 8.22 0.02
C ALA A 178 18.05 8.69 0.74
N PHE A 179 18.53 7.96 1.72
CA PHE A 179 19.77 8.26 2.46
C PHE A 179 20.78 7.15 2.27
N LYS A 180 21.99 7.50 1.85
CA LYS A 180 23.15 6.60 1.91
C LYS A 180 23.71 6.64 3.32
N LYS A 181 24.24 5.51 3.83
CA LYS A 181 24.92 5.44 5.14
C LYS A 181 25.75 6.71 5.42
N ARG A 182 25.22 7.63 6.24
CA ARG A 182 25.86 8.86 6.77
C ARG A 182 26.06 10.06 5.83
N GLU A 183 25.69 9.99 4.54
CA GLU A 183 25.73 11.14 3.65
C GLU A 183 24.37 11.41 3.05
N LYS A 184 23.93 12.68 3.12
CA LYS A 184 22.73 13.15 2.43
C LYS A 184 23.06 13.09 0.93
N LEU A 185 22.52 12.11 0.22
CA LEU A 185 22.64 12.09 -1.24
C LEU A 185 21.66 13.10 -1.80
N ASP A 186 22.12 13.88 -2.79
CA ASP A 186 21.21 14.59 -3.68
C ASP A 186 20.38 13.56 -4.44
N ILE A 187 19.17 13.33 -3.93
CA ILE A 187 18.29 12.33 -4.49
C ILE A 187 17.40 13.02 -5.49
N LYS A 188 17.33 12.43 -6.66
CA LYS A 188 16.24 12.69 -7.58
C LYS A 188 14.93 12.43 -6.82
N LYS A 189 14.15 13.49 -6.64
CA LYS A 189 12.78 13.36 -6.17
C LYS A 189 12.09 12.28 -6.98
N ILE A 190 11.66 11.22 -6.33
CA ILE A 190 10.81 10.21 -6.97
C ILE A 190 9.39 10.69 -6.72
N GLU A 191 8.78 11.22 -7.75
CA GLU A 191 7.35 11.53 -7.70
C GLU A 191 6.57 10.24 -7.96
N LEU A 192 5.78 9.82 -6.98
CA LEU A 192 4.87 8.69 -7.10
C LEU A 192 3.44 9.21 -7.16
N ASN A 193 2.79 8.95 -8.27
CA ASN A 193 1.38 9.25 -8.46
C ASN A 193 0.55 8.02 -8.10
N VAL A 194 -0.33 8.13 -7.09
CA VAL A 194 -1.18 7.03 -6.61
C VAL A 194 -2.13 6.49 -7.68
N LEU A 195 -2.43 7.28 -8.70
CA LEU A 195 -3.29 6.88 -9.83
C LEU A 195 -2.50 6.18 -10.96
N ASN A 196 -1.17 6.12 -10.87
CA ASN A 196 -0.34 5.51 -11.90
C ASN A 196 -0.32 3.98 -11.77
N SER A 197 -0.25 3.26 -12.89
CA SER A 197 -0.11 1.80 -12.94
C SER A 197 1.20 1.27 -12.33
N SER A 198 2.23 2.09 -12.17
CA SER A 198 3.46 1.73 -11.45
C SER A 198 3.32 1.77 -9.93
N PHE A 199 2.28 2.42 -9.39
CA PHE A 199 2.11 2.62 -7.97
C PHE A 199 1.90 1.31 -7.18
N PRO A 200 1.09 0.34 -7.64
CA PRO A 200 0.98 -0.96 -6.98
C PRO A 200 2.32 -1.71 -6.86
N SER A 201 3.19 -1.61 -7.86
CA SER A 201 4.54 -2.20 -7.81
C SER A 201 5.39 -1.56 -6.70
N PHE A 202 5.24 -0.26 -6.47
CA PHE A 202 5.90 0.41 -5.35
C PHE A 202 5.36 -0.11 -4.02
N ILE A 203 4.03 -0.27 -3.85
CA ILE A 203 3.44 -0.84 -2.63
C ILE A 203 4.02 -2.24 -2.36
N VAL A 204 4.06 -3.10 -3.36
CA VAL A 204 4.65 -4.45 -3.23
C VAL A 204 6.11 -4.36 -2.81
N HIS A 205 6.85 -3.40 -3.37
CA HIS A 205 8.26 -3.21 -3.05
C HIS A 205 8.51 -2.81 -1.59
N ILE A 206 7.68 -1.94 -1.02
CA ILE A 206 7.84 -1.53 0.39
C ILE A 206 7.56 -2.67 1.40
N PHE A 207 6.82 -3.70 1.00
CA PHE A 207 6.60 -4.90 1.82
C PHE A 207 7.62 -6.02 1.55
N ASN A 208 8.52 -5.83 0.59
CA ASN A 208 9.55 -6.81 0.27
C ASN A 208 10.71 -6.72 1.27
N CYS A 209 10.52 -7.26 2.47
CA CYS A 209 11.48 -7.18 3.56
C CYS A 209 12.25 -8.50 3.78
N ILE A 210 11.74 -9.64 3.28
CA ILE A 210 12.34 -10.95 3.47
C ILE A 210 11.99 -11.88 2.30
N THR A 211 12.96 -12.70 1.88
CA THR A 211 12.75 -13.79 0.92
C THR A 211 12.36 -15.10 1.65
N ASP A 212 11.82 -16.08 0.94
CA ASP A 212 11.51 -17.40 1.53
C ASP A 212 12.77 -18.09 2.09
N VAL A 213 13.92 -17.88 1.45
CA VAL A 213 15.21 -18.41 1.93
C VAL A 213 15.61 -17.75 3.25
N GLU A 214 15.66 -16.43 3.27
CA GLU A 214 15.98 -15.67 4.49
C GLU A 214 14.98 -15.94 5.63
N TYR A 215 13.69 -16.12 5.32
CA TYR A 215 12.69 -16.53 6.28
C TYR A 215 13.04 -17.86 6.95
N ARG A 216 13.40 -18.87 6.14
CA ARG A 216 13.76 -20.21 6.66
C ARG A 216 15.06 -20.18 7.45
N GLU A 217 16.06 -19.44 6.97
CA GLU A 217 17.33 -19.27 7.66
C GLU A 217 17.14 -18.61 9.03
N LEU A 218 16.40 -17.50 9.08
CA LEU A 218 16.09 -16.78 10.32
C LEU A 218 15.31 -17.66 11.30
N LEU A 219 14.28 -18.37 10.81
CA LEU A 219 13.51 -19.31 11.61
C LEU A 219 14.41 -20.41 12.17
N PHE A 220 15.28 -20.99 11.35
CA PHE A 220 16.20 -22.07 11.77
C PHE A 220 17.18 -21.58 12.86
N VAL A 221 17.75 -20.39 12.69
CA VAL A 221 18.68 -19.81 13.67
C VAL A 221 17.98 -19.57 15.02
N LEU A 222 16.80 -18.99 15.00
CA LEU A 222 16.03 -18.69 16.20
C LEU A 222 15.49 -19.95 16.88
N CYS A 223 15.02 -20.95 16.14
CA CYS A 223 14.53 -22.21 16.70
C CYS A 223 15.61 -23.05 17.37
N LYS A 224 16.87 -22.90 16.99
CA LYS A 224 17.96 -23.57 17.69
C LYS A 224 18.13 -23.14 19.15
N ARG A 225 17.60 -21.99 19.51
CA ARG A 225 17.83 -21.34 20.80
C ARG A 225 16.56 -20.82 21.49
N VAL A 226 15.53 -20.46 20.74
CA VAL A 226 14.22 -20.08 21.27
C VAL A 226 13.27 -21.25 21.08
N VAL A 227 12.62 -21.63 22.13
CA VAL A 227 12.00 -22.94 22.32
C VAL A 227 10.74 -23.17 21.47
N ASP A 228 10.06 -22.13 20.98
CA ASP A 228 8.74 -22.32 20.39
C ASP A 228 8.60 -21.68 18.99
N VAL A 229 8.59 -22.57 17.97
CA VAL A 229 8.32 -22.19 16.58
C VAL A 229 6.98 -21.50 16.44
N SER A 230 5.96 -21.94 17.20
CA SER A 230 4.61 -21.38 17.15
C SER A 230 4.60 -19.92 17.59
N PHE A 231 5.41 -19.58 18.58
CA PHE A 231 5.57 -18.19 19.00
C PHE A 231 6.21 -17.36 17.88
N LEU A 232 7.31 -17.83 17.29
CA LEU A 232 8.02 -17.09 16.25
C LEU A 232 7.16 -16.80 15.02
N ILE A 233 6.44 -17.79 14.51
CA ILE A 233 5.59 -17.61 13.32
C ILE A 233 4.37 -16.71 13.54
N ASN A 234 3.95 -16.55 14.81
CA ASN A 234 2.83 -15.68 15.20
C ASN A 234 3.27 -14.33 15.77
N SER A 235 4.57 -14.04 15.80
CA SER A 235 5.13 -12.72 16.12
C SER A 235 5.19 -11.84 14.86
N THR A 236 5.27 -10.53 15.05
CA THR A 236 5.57 -9.59 13.96
C THR A 236 7.04 -9.69 13.55
N TYR A 237 7.39 -9.21 12.35
CA TYR A 237 8.79 -9.20 11.92
C TYR A 237 9.66 -8.28 12.80
N LEU A 238 9.07 -7.21 13.31
CA LEU A 238 9.76 -6.29 14.22
C LEU A 238 10.17 -7.00 15.53
N GLU A 239 9.24 -7.74 16.13
CA GLU A 239 9.54 -8.56 17.32
C GLU A 239 10.62 -9.61 17.04
N ILE A 240 10.58 -10.27 15.88
CA ILE A 240 11.60 -11.22 15.45
C ILE A 240 12.98 -10.57 15.33
N GLN A 241 13.04 -9.36 14.79
CA GLN A 241 14.29 -8.61 14.70
C GLN A 241 14.85 -8.23 16.08
N ASP A 242 13.99 -7.86 17.02
CA ASP A 242 14.41 -7.54 18.39
C ASP A 242 14.92 -8.77 19.13
N PHE A 243 14.27 -9.93 18.99
CA PHE A 243 14.79 -11.21 19.49
C PHE A 243 16.16 -11.54 18.89
N TYR A 244 16.32 -11.37 17.59
CA TYR A 244 17.60 -11.65 16.93
C TYR A 244 18.73 -10.75 17.43
N LYS A 245 18.45 -9.47 17.68
CA LYS A 245 19.43 -8.53 18.25
C LYS A 245 19.84 -8.93 19.67
N LEU A 246 18.87 -9.15 20.56
CA LEU A 246 19.14 -9.58 21.93
C LEU A 246 20.03 -10.81 21.95
N TYR A 247 19.75 -11.75 21.08
CA TYR A 247 20.49 -12.98 20.93
C TYR A 247 21.92 -12.78 20.42
N SER A 248 22.12 -11.92 19.41
CA SER A 248 23.47 -11.62 18.90
C SER A 248 24.33 -10.92 19.94
N ASP A 249 23.75 -10.02 20.73
CA ASP A 249 24.46 -9.31 21.81
C ASP A 249 24.87 -10.24 22.96
N GLU A 250 24.07 -11.24 23.32
CA GLU A 250 24.44 -12.27 24.30
C GLU A 250 25.59 -13.14 23.78
N THR A 251 25.56 -13.56 22.52
CA THR A 251 26.63 -14.38 21.92
C THR A 251 27.96 -13.63 21.85
N ILE A 252 27.94 -12.31 21.62
CA ILE A 252 29.15 -11.48 21.63
C ILE A 252 29.72 -11.43 23.04
N LYS A 253 28.91 -11.22 24.06
CA LYS A 253 29.36 -11.19 25.48
C LYS A 253 29.93 -12.52 25.97
N GLU A 254 29.34 -13.65 25.54
CA GLU A 254 29.85 -14.99 25.86
C GLU A 254 31.21 -15.28 25.19
N ASN A 255 31.48 -14.71 24.02
CA ASN A 255 32.75 -14.89 23.30
C ASN A 255 33.85 -13.92 23.80
N GLU A 256 33.50 -12.86 24.52
CA GLU A 256 34.45 -11.90 25.11
C GLU A 256 34.81 -12.22 26.57
N SER A 257 34.15 -13.19 27.18
CA SER A 257 34.39 -13.68 28.57
C SER A 257 35.21 -14.98 28.58
#